data_60f199979fa70fa2d848a25adb329a8f
#
_entry.id   60f199979fa70fa2d848a25adb329a8f
#
_cell.length_a   1.000
_cell.length_b   1.000
_cell.length_c   1.000
_cell.angle_alpha   90.00
_cell.angle_beta   90.00
_cell.angle_gamma   90.00
#
_symmetry.space_group_name_H-M   'P 1'
#
loop_
_entity.id
_entity.type
_entity.pdbx_description
1 polymer ?
#
loop_
_entity_poly.entity_id
_entity_poly.type
_entity_poly.pdbx_seq_one_letter_code
_entity_poly.pdbx_strand_id
1 'polypeptide(L)'
;MKNMTKLLASMEKRHLNGETLRGPRPSFIFNELMRRGCRPMKDQCGNIWVEKGSGRPVIAFSSHMDVDPRIKKEELKKSKVGKGRVAEGVLDNAVGCTLNLLLADKGPKKGRGIYIFTVSEEIRRDNPRLFAKSAREVVKDMRQMGIKPDLCVTIDVTYPKLLLPHFKMDWNRTHDELFLSSDATHCYLDGYFTRASKKIGERLVRKFRNSKVKVRNLPGHDEAAIYRRIAPSFAFGPVVFGGFDRPGQRMPMAHMRTAFRFLRSI
;
A
#
# COMPACT_ATOMS: atom_id res chain seq x y z
N MET A 1 -19.05 -1.51 2.88
CA MET A 1 -18.43 -0.30 3.49
C MET A 1 -18.10 -0.48 4.97
N LYS A 2 -19.04 -0.88 5.83
CA LYS A 2 -18.76 -1.15 7.28
C LYS A 2 -17.57 -2.10 7.51
N ASN A 3 -17.43 -3.14 6.67
CA ASN A 3 -16.30 -4.08 6.74
C ASN A 3 -14.93 -3.45 6.47
N MET A 4 -14.80 -2.57 5.49
CA MET A 4 -13.53 -1.90 5.16
C MET A 4 -13.05 -1.01 6.30
N THR A 5 -13.94 -0.20 6.88
CA THR A 5 -13.62 0.67 8.02
C THR A 5 -13.25 -0.13 9.27
N LYS A 6 -14.00 -1.21 9.58
CA LYS A 6 -13.69 -2.10 10.71
C LYS A 6 -12.33 -2.78 10.51
N LEU A 7 -12.04 -3.23 9.30
CA LEU A 7 -10.78 -3.89 8.99
C LEU A 7 -9.60 -2.92 9.11
N LEU A 8 -9.73 -1.69 8.58
CA LEU A 8 -8.72 -0.65 8.73
C LEU A 8 -8.48 -0.32 10.21
N ALA A 9 -9.54 -0.14 11.00
CA ALA A 9 -9.40 0.11 12.44
C ALA A 9 -8.70 -1.03 13.18
N SER A 10 -8.96 -2.27 12.77
CA SER A 10 -8.29 -3.45 13.33
C SER A 10 -6.83 -3.55 12.89
N MET A 11 -6.52 -3.17 11.65
CA MET A 11 -5.18 -3.17 11.10
C MET A 11 -4.31 -2.08 11.73
N GLU A 12 -4.86 -0.87 11.85
CA GLU A 12 -4.16 0.29 12.37
C GLU A 12 -3.78 0.11 13.85
N LYS A 13 -4.64 -0.52 14.66
CA LYS A 13 -4.35 -0.82 16.08
C LYS A 13 -3.26 -1.87 16.30
N ARG A 14 -2.85 -2.58 15.27
CA ARG A 14 -1.87 -3.67 15.34
C ARG A 14 -0.61 -3.28 14.58
N HIS A 15 0.37 -2.81 15.32
CA HIS A 15 1.63 -2.37 14.76
C HIS A 15 2.68 -3.47 14.82
N LEU A 16 3.48 -3.55 13.77
CA LEU A 16 4.71 -4.30 13.74
C LEU A 16 5.85 -3.31 13.92
N ASN A 17 6.48 -3.31 15.07
CA ASN A 17 7.75 -2.63 15.26
C ASN A 17 8.83 -3.41 14.51
N GLY A 18 9.70 -2.73 13.78
CA GLY A 18 10.67 -3.30 12.87
C GLY A 18 11.66 -4.33 13.43
N GLU A 19 11.65 -4.58 14.73
CA GLU A 19 12.56 -5.53 15.38
C GLU A 19 11.99 -6.95 15.51
N THR A 20 10.68 -7.16 15.29
CA THR A 20 10.08 -8.48 15.49
C THR A 20 9.26 -8.94 14.31
N LEU A 21 9.70 -10.02 13.66
CA LEU A 21 8.95 -10.74 12.62
C LEU A 21 7.60 -11.34 13.14
N ARG A 22 7.29 -11.19 14.42
CA ARG A 22 6.14 -11.79 15.11
C ARG A 22 5.23 -10.74 15.76
N GLY A 23 5.11 -9.58 15.16
CA GLY A 23 4.20 -8.55 15.67
C GLY A 23 2.73 -8.92 15.51
N PRO A 24 1.83 -8.17 16.18
CA PRO A 24 0.39 -8.44 16.14
C PRO A 24 -0.24 -8.23 14.75
N ARG A 25 0.33 -7.37 13.88
CA ARG A 25 -0.21 -7.14 12.54
C ARG A 25 -0.03 -8.34 11.60
N PRO A 26 1.17 -8.98 11.49
CA PRO A 26 1.33 -10.19 10.69
C PRO A 26 0.41 -11.33 11.13
N SER A 27 0.29 -11.56 12.44
CA SER A 27 -0.60 -12.60 12.96
C SER A 27 -2.07 -12.30 12.66
N PHE A 28 -2.48 -11.05 12.77
CA PHE A 28 -3.83 -10.62 12.41
C PHE A 28 -4.12 -10.83 10.92
N ILE A 29 -3.21 -10.41 10.04
CA ILE A 29 -3.37 -10.57 8.59
C ILE A 29 -3.46 -12.05 8.23
N PHE A 30 -2.56 -12.88 8.76
CA PHE A 30 -2.55 -14.31 8.49
C PHE A 30 -3.87 -14.97 8.90
N ASN A 31 -4.32 -14.72 10.14
CA ASN A 31 -5.56 -15.30 10.66
C ASN A 31 -6.81 -14.76 9.92
N GLU A 32 -6.83 -13.49 9.56
CA GLU A 32 -7.95 -12.91 8.82
C GLU A 32 -8.04 -13.45 7.39
N LEU A 33 -6.90 -13.72 6.73
CA LEU A 33 -6.84 -14.40 5.43
C LEU A 33 -7.37 -15.84 5.55
N MET A 34 -6.94 -16.59 6.57
CA MET A 34 -7.46 -17.93 6.83
C MET A 34 -8.98 -17.93 7.06
N ARG A 35 -9.46 -17.00 7.90
CA ARG A 35 -10.91 -16.84 8.18
C ARG A 35 -11.74 -16.53 6.92
N ARG A 36 -11.11 -15.92 5.90
CA ARG A 36 -11.72 -15.62 4.58
C ARG A 36 -11.55 -16.75 3.56
N GLY A 37 -11.10 -17.92 3.98
CA GLY A 37 -10.89 -19.07 3.11
C GLY A 37 -9.70 -18.92 2.15
N CYS A 38 -8.78 -18.00 2.44
CA CYS A 38 -7.50 -17.97 1.75
C CYS A 38 -6.55 -19.01 2.34
N ARG A 39 -5.50 -19.35 1.59
CA ARG A 39 -4.41 -20.24 2.04
C ARG A 39 -3.11 -19.43 2.11
N PRO A 40 -2.90 -18.62 3.17
CA PRO A 40 -1.68 -17.85 3.30
C PRO A 40 -0.50 -18.74 3.63
N MET A 41 0.64 -18.44 3.04
CA MET A 41 1.95 -19.03 3.35
C MET A 41 2.84 -17.95 3.97
N LYS A 42 3.83 -18.36 4.74
CA LYS A 42 4.91 -17.50 5.22
C LYS A 42 6.22 -17.96 4.60
N ASP A 43 7.02 -17.02 4.11
CA ASP A 43 8.39 -17.29 3.74
C ASP A 43 9.32 -17.25 4.98
N GLN A 44 10.61 -17.52 4.75
CA GLN A 44 11.62 -17.54 5.80
C GLN A 44 11.84 -16.18 6.46
N CYS A 45 11.54 -15.08 5.75
CA CYS A 45 11.62 -13.72 6.26
C CYS A 45 10.37 -13.30 7.04
N GLY A 46 9.30 -14.11 7.02
CA GLY A 46 8.02 -13.82 7.67
C GLY A 46 7.05 -13.04 6.80
N ASN A 47 7.36 -12.80 5.53
CA ASN A 47 6.41 -12.24 4.58
C ASN A 47 5.23 -13.20 4.39
N ILE A 48 4.04 -12.66 4.20
CA ILE A 48 2.83 -13.45 4.00
C ILE A 48 2.44 -13.41 2.53
N TRP A 49 2.15 -14.56 1.95
CA TRP A 49 1.79 -14.73 0.55
C TRP A 49 0.43 -15.38 0.42
N VAL A 50 -0.35 -14.90 -0.53
CA VAL A 50 -1.60 -15.56 -0.96
C VAL A 50 -1.65 -15.54 -2.48
N GLU A 51 -1.99 -16.69 -3.06
CA GLU A 51 -2.28 -16.80 -4.48
C GLU A 51 -3.75 -17.12 -4.71
N LYS A 52 -4.32 -16.49 -5.73
CA LYS A 52 -5.69 -16.80 -6.20
C LYS A 52 -5.81 -16.68 -7.71
N GLY A 53 -6.66 -17.51 -8.28
CA GLY A 53 -6.86 -17.60 -9.73
C GLY A 53 -5.74 -18.37 -10.42
N SER A 54 -5.78 -18.40 -11.74
CA SER A 54 -4.81 -19.11 -12.57
C SER A 54 -4.67 -18.45 -13.94
N GLY A 55 -3.59 -18.80 -14.66
CA GLY A 55 -3.33 -18.28 -16.00
C GLY A 55 -2.82 -16.82 -15.99
N ARG A 56 -3.03 -16.14 -17.10
CA ARG A 56 -2.54 -14.76 -17.31
C ARG A 56 -3.68 -13.76 -17.41
N PRO A 57 -3.45 -12.49 -17.05
CA PRO A 57 -2.20 -11.94 -16.54
C PRO A 57 -1.88 -12.38 -15.10
N VAL A 58 -0.60 -12.36 -14.73
CA VAL A 58 -0.13 -12.55 -13.35
C VAL A 58 0.15 -11.19 -12.75
N ILE A 59 -0.64 -10.79 -11.76
CA ILE A 59 -0.49 -9.50 -11.08
C ILE A 59 -0.05 -9.73 -9.64
N ALA A 60 1.06 -9.14 -9.25
CA ALA A 60 1.52 -9.14 -7.87
C ALA A 60 1.15 -7.82 -7.19
N PHE A 61 0.54 -7.91 -6.00
CA PHE A 61 0.24 -6.79 -5.12
C PHE A 61 1.07 -6.93 -3.85
N SER A 62 1.77 -5.87 -3.45
CA SER A 62 2.58 -5.84 -2.23
C SER A 62 2.14 -4.70 -1.32
N SER A 63 2.26 -4.91 0.00
CA SER A 63 2.09 -3.86 1.01
C SER A 63 2.94 -4.21 2.23
N HIS A 64 3.66 -3.23 2.80
CA HIS A 64 4.46 -3.48 4.00
C HIS A 64 3.60 -3.47 5.28
N MET A 65 4.01 -4.27 6.25
CA MET A 65 3.30 -4.44 7.52
C MET A 65 3.92 -3.65 8.67
N ASP A 66 5.17 -3.24 8.52
CA ASP A 66 5.89 -2.48 9.53
C ASP A 66 5.43 -1.02 9.59
N VAL A 67 5.88 -0.37 10.64
CA VAL A 67 5.64 1.04 10.94
C VAL A 67 7.00 1.66 11.23
N ASP A 68 7.19 2.90 10.86
CA ASP A 68 8.43 3.63 11.13
C ASP A 68 8.82 3.48 12.63
N PRO A 69 10.01 2.94 12.92
CA PRO A 69 10.45 2.67 14.29
C PRO A 69 10.59 3.93 15.15
N ARG A 70 10.60 5.12 14.55
CA ARG A 70 10.62 6.41 15.27
C ARG A 70 9.26 6.76 15.88
N ILE A 71 8.18 6.10 15.48
CA ILE A 71 6.85 6.30 16.07
C ILE A 71 6.79 5.62 17.42
N LYS A 72 6.63 6.40 18.48
CA LYS A 72 6.56 5.90 19.83
C LYS A 72 5.25 5.15 20.10
N LYS A 73 5.33 4.11 20.93
CA LYS A 73 4.19 3.23 21.26
C LYS A 73 2.98 3.99 21.83
N GLU A 74 3.22 5.06 22.56
CA GLU A 74 2.19 5.93 23.16
C GLU A 74 1.45 6.75 22.10
N GLU A 75 2.12 7.08 21.01
CA GLU A 75 1.55 7.83 19.88
C GLU A 75 0.59 6.96 19.05
N LEU A 76 0.84 5.63 19.03
CA LEU A 76 0.01 4.65 18.36
C LEU A 76 -1.39 4.49 19.01
N LYS A 77 -1.55 4.91 20.25
CA LYS A 77 -2.82 4.80 20.99
C LYS A 77 -3.86 5.86 20.61
N LYS A 78 -3.49 6.89 19.85
CA LYS A 78 -4.35 8.04 19.52
C LYS A 78 -5.22 7.87 18.27
N SER A 79 -5.37 6.64 17.79
CA SER A 79 -6.15 6.32 16.60
C SER A 79 -7.65 6.57 16.76
N LYS A 80 -8.27 7.20 15.78
CA LYS A 80 -9.72 7.41 15.67
C LYS A 80 -10.31 6.84 14.38
N VAL A 81 -9.83 5.67 13.98
CA VAL A 81 -10.37 4.97 12.82
C VAL A 81 -11.69 4.29 13.22
N GLY A 82 -12.76 4.62 12.49
CA GLY A 82 -14.01 3.87 12.60
C GLY A 82 -15.28 4.66 12.90
N LYS A 83 -15.18 5.93 13.30
CA LYS A 83 -16.35 6.79 13.45
C LYS A 83 -16.26 7.96 12.47
N GLY A 84 -17.02 7.91 11.36
CA GLY A 84 -17.12 9.02 10.45
C GLY A 84 -16.56 8.77 9.03
N ARG A 85 -16.41 9.87 8.29
CA ARG A 85 -15.94 9.87 6.88
C ARG A 85 -14.42 9.95 6.74
N VAL A 86 -13.72 10.12 7.84
CA VAL A 86 -12.26 10.31 7.92
C VAL A 86 -11.68 9.24 8.83
N ALA A 87 -10.58 8.63 8.40
CA ALA A 87 -9.70 7.83 9.23
C ALA A 87 -8.58 8.73 9.77
N GLU A 88 -8.22 8.56 11.04
CA GLU A 88 -7.10 9.26 11.68
C GLU A 88 -6.28 8.25 12.48
N GLY A 89 -4.95 8.25 12.32
CA GLY A 89 -4.05 7.33 13.02
C GLY A 89 -2.69 7.24 12.36
N VAL A 90 -2.00 6.12 12.55
CA VAL A 90 -0.82 5.74 11.77
C VAL A 90 -1.29 4.91 10.58
N LEU A 91 -1.54 5.58 9.47
CA LEU A 91 -2.19 4.99 8.29
C LEU A 91 -1.20 4.31 7.36
N ASP A 92 0.06 4.67 7.44
CA ASP A 92 1.18 4.06 6.77
C ASP A 92 1.65 2.80 7.52
N ASN A 93 1.62 1.57 6.97
CA ASN A 93 0.84 1.22 5.79
C ASN A 93 -0.36 0.30 6.16
N ALA A 94 -1.10 0.69 7.20
CA ALA A 94 -2.32 0.00 7.59
C ALA A 94 -3.37 0.03 6.46
N VAL A 95 -3.37 1.11 5.67
CA VAL A 95 -4.26 1.30 4.53
C VAL A 95 -3.91 0.33 3.42
N GLY A 96 -2.65 0.25 3.02
CA GLY A 96 -2.18 -0.70 2.00
C GLY A 96 -2.44 -2.15 2.38
N CYS A 97 -2.12 -2.54 3.62
CA CYS A 97 -2.43 -3.87 4.14
C CYS A 97 -3.93 -4.20 4.10
N THR A 98 -4.78 -3.23 4.45
CA THR A 98 -6.24 -3.42 4.40
C THR A 98 -6.74 -3.61 2.97
N LEU A 99 -6.27 -2.80 2.04
CA LEU A 99 -6.62 -2.91 0.61
C LEU A 99 -6.14 -4.24 0.04
N ASN A 100 -4.91 -4.62 0.31
CA ASN A 100 -4.31 -5.87 -0.17
C ASN A 100 -5.05 -7.11 0.36
N LEU A 101 -5.42 -7.10 1.65
CA LEU A 101 -6.21 -8.18 2.25
C LEU A 101 -7.59 -8.30 1.59
N LEU A 102 -8.27 -7.18 1.33
CA LEU A 102 -9.57 -7.17 0.64
C LEU A 102 -9.45 -7.62 -0.82
N LEU A 103 -8.33 -7.34 -1.49
CA LEU A 103 -8.06 -7.85 -2.83
C LEU A 103 -7.85 -9.35 -2.81
N ALA A 104 -7.06 -9.86 -1.86
CA ALA A 104 -6.82 -11.29 -1.67
C ALA A 104 -8.12 -12.06 -1.37
N ASP A 105 -9.00 -11.49 -0.53
CA ASP A 105 -10.33 -12.04 -0.24
C ASP A 105 -11.16 -12.24 -1.52
N LYS A 106 -11.22 -11.21 -2.36
CA LYS A 106 -12.01 -11.22 -3.61
C LYS A 106 -11.35 -12.00 -4.76
N GLY A 107 -10.04 -12.17 -4.71
CA GLY A 107 -9.27 -12.73 -5.83
C GLY A 107 -9.27 -11.82 -7.08
N PRO A 108 -8.52 -12.18 -8.12
CA PRO A 108 -8.48 -11.42 -9.37
C PRO A 108 -9.79 -11.61 -10.15
N LYS A 109 -10.14 -10.67 -11.02
CA LYS A 109 -11.25 -10.82 -11.97
C LYS A 109 -10.87 -11.74 -13.14
N LYS A 110 -9.60 -11.76 -13.50
CA LYS A 110 -9.02 -12.56 -14.57
C LYS A 110 -7.55 -12.85 -14.23
N GLY A 111 -7.07 -14.03 -14.65
CA GLY A 111 -5.69 -14.40 -14.45
C GLY A 111 -5.39 -14.80 -13.01
N ARG A 112 -4.14 -14.60 -12.59
CA ARG A 112 -3.60 -14.98 -11.28
C ARG A 112 -3.20 -13.75 -10.49
N GLY A 113 -3.69 -13.65 -9.26
CA GLY A 113 -3.32 -12.61 -8.29
C GLY A 113 -2.37 -13.18 -7.24
N ILE A 114 -1.28 -12.49 -6.96
CA ILE A 114 -0.33 -12.78 -5.89
C ILE A 114 -0.37 -11.62 -4.92
N TYR A 115 -0.74 -11.87 -3.67
CA TYR A 115 -0.92 -10.86 -2.64
C TYR A 115 0.14 -11.06 -1.57
N ILE A 116 0.98 -10.06 -1.38
CA ILE A 116 2.20 -10.13 -0.56
C ILE A 116 2.12 -9.07 0.52
N PHE A 117 2.43 -9.47 1.75
CA PHE A 117 2.55 -8.57 2.90
C PHE A 117 3.97 -8.69 3.41
N THR A 118 4.75 -7.62 3.25
CA THR A 118 6.17 -7.58 3.60
C THR A 118 6.38 -7.12 5.03
N VAL A 119 7.43 -7.61 5.69
CA VAL A 119 7.69 -7.34 7.12
C VAL A 119 8.69 -6.23 7.37
N SER A 120 9.37 -5.72 6.34
CA SER A 120 10.47 -4.78 6.52
C SER A 120 10.64 -3.87 5.31
N GLU A 121 9.99 -2.73 5.37
CA GLU A 121 10.18 -1.62 4.43
C GLU A 121 10.80 -0.42 5.13
N GLU A 122 10.22 -0.03 6.26
CA GLU A 122 10.47 1.22 6.99
C GLU A 122 11.78 1.24 7.80
N ILE A 123 12.36 0.10 8.11
CA ILE A 123 13.44 -0.07 9.12
C ILE A 123 14.72 0.73 8.81
N ARG A 124 14.74 1.64 7.78
CA ARG A 124 16.00 1.86 7.17
C ARG A 124 16.42 3.16 6.60
N ARG A 125 15.94 4.22 7.06
CA ARG A 125 16.46 5.52 6.63
C ARG A 125 17.95 5.71 6.95
N ASP A 126 18.44 5.00 7.97
CA ASP A 126 19.84 5.09 8.41
C ASP A 126 20.78 4.10 7.68
N ASN A 127 20.22 3.12 6.98
CA ASN A 127 21.00 2.16 6.21
C ASN A 127 20.34 1.79 4.88
N PRO A 128 20.68 2.49 3.78
CA PRO A 128 20.09 2.28 2.46
C PRO A 128 20.19 0.85 1.93
N ARG A 129 21.17 0.07 2.41
CA ARG A 129 21.34 -1.34 1.99
C ARG A 129 20.23 -2.24 2.51
N LEU A 130 19.52 -1.78 3.50
CA LEU A 130 18.51 -2.56 4.18
C LEU A 130 17.09 -2.07 3.87
N PHE A 131 16.91 -0.91 3.22
CA PHE A 131 15.62 -0.46 2.71
C PHE A 131 14.95 -1.55 1.86
N ALA A 132 13.68 -1.81 2.12
CA ALA A 132 12.86 -2.82 1.43
C ALA A 132 13.55 -4.20 1.35
N LYS A 133 14.23 -4.63 2.43
CA LYS A 133 14.92 -5.94 2.49
C LYS A 133 13.95 -7.06 2.15
N SER A 134 12.76 -7.02 2.72
CA SER A 134 11.72 -8.03 2.50
C SER A 134 11.28 -8.12 1.05
N ALA A 135 11.12 -6.99 0.36
CA ALA A 135 10.79 -6.98 -1.07
C ALA A 135 11.90 -7.62 -1.93
N ARG A 136 13.18 -7.48 -1.51
CA ARG A 136 14.30 -8.15 -2.20
C ARG A 136 14.25 -9.67 -2.06
N GLU A 137 13.91 -10.18 -0.88
CA GLU A 137 13.72 -11.62 -0.67
C GLU A 137 12.52 -12.12 -1.47
N VAL A 138 11.41 -11.38 -1.48
CA VAL A 138 10.25 -11.69 -2.34
C VAL A 138 10.65 -11.83 -3.81
N VAL A 139 11.47 -10.90 -4.34
CA VAL A 139 11.95 -10.97 -5.74
C VAL A 139 12.81 -12.20 -5.96
N LYS A 140 13.65 -12.57 -5.00
CA LYS A 140 14.47 -13.77 -5.04
C LYS A 140 13.60 -15.03 -5.06
N ASP A 141 12.63 -15.13 -4.15
CA ASP A 141 11.72 -16.26 -4.04
C ASP A 141 10.87 -16.43 -5.31
N MET A 142 10.34 -15.32 -5.86
CA MET A 142 9.63 -15.37 -7.15
C MET A 142 10.48 -15.93 -8.29
N ARG A 143 11.76 -15.53 -8.36
CA ARG A 143 12.69 -16.07 -9.37
C ARG A 143 12.94 -17.56 -9.17
N GLN A 144 13.15 -17.99 -7.93
CA GLN A 144 13.38 -19.39 -7.60
C GLN A 144 12.15 -20.26 -7.91
N MET A 145 10.95 -19.76 -7.66
CA MET A 145 9.69 -20.42 -7.98
C MET A 145 9.28 -20.30 -9.46
N GLY A 146 10.05 -19.62 -10.30
CA GLY A 146 9.71 -19.38 -11.70
C GLY A 146 8.50 -18.47 -11.90
N ILE A 147 8.12 -17.69 -10.90
CA ILE A 147 7.00 -16.74 -10.97
C ILE A 147 7.43 -15.51 -11.75
N LYS A 148 6.74 -15.22 -12.85
CA LYS A 148 6.97 -14.07 -13.72
C LYS A 148 5.72 -13.19 -13.77
N PRO A 149 5.61 -12.17 -12.91
CA PRO A 149 4.49 -11.24 -12.95
C PRO A 149 4.46 -10.43 -14.27
N ASP A 150 3.27 -10.13 -14.75
CA ASP A 150 3.06 -9.17 -15.85
C ASP A 150 3.06 -7.73 -15.32
N LEU A 151 2.76 -7.56 -14.04
CA LEU A 151 2.74 -6.27 -13.34
C LEU A 151 2.93 -6.50 -11.84
N CYS A 152 3.70 -5.62 -11.19
CA CYS A 152 3.78 -5.51 -9.74
C CYS A 152 3.21 -4.16 -9.29
N VAL A 153 2.35 -4.17 -8.29
CA VAL A 153 1.74 -2.97 -7.69
C VAL A 153 2.06 -2.95 -6.22
N THR A 154 2.86 -1.99 -5.78
CA THR A 154 3.04 -1.70 -4.37
C THR A 154 1.86 -0.86 -3.91
N ILE A 155 1.10 -1.35 -2.94
CA ILE A 155 -0.04 -0.63 -2.37
C ILE A 155 0.46 0.10 -1.13
N ASP A 156 0.60 1.40 -1.27
CA ASP A 156 1.11 2.27 -0.22
C ASP A 156 0.35 3.60 -0.18
N VAL A 157 0.59 4.43 0.83
CA VAL A 157 -0.03 5.75 0.92
C VAL A 157 0.80 6.79 0.15
N THR A 158 0.13 7.82 -0.35
CA THR A 158 0.79 8.94 -1.00
C THR A 158 0.60 10.21 -0.18
N TYR A 159 1.69 10.91 0.09
CA TYR A 159 1.65 12.16 0.85
C TYR A 159 1.64 13.37 -0.08
N PRO A 160 0.69 14.32 0.08
CA PRO A 160 0.64 15.54 -0.73
C PRO A 160 1.92 16.38 -0.65
N LYS A 161 2.66 16.30 0.44
CA LYS A 161 3.96 16.97 0.60
C LYS A 161 4.96 16.61 -0.50
N LEU A 162 4.90 15.40 -1.04
CA LEU A 162 5.71 15.00 -2.20
C LEU A 162 5.34 15.76 -3.47
N LEU A 163 4.14 16.36 -3.51
CA LEU A 163 3.63 17.10 -4.65
C LEU A 163 3.96 18.61 -4.58
N LEU A 164 4.31 19.14 -3.40
CA LEU A 164 4.51 20.56 -3.16
C LEU A 164 5.57 21.23 -4.05
N PRO A 165 6.74 20.62 -4.29
CA PRO A 165 7.74 21.22 -5.18
C PRO A 165 7.20 21.53 -6.57
N HIS A 166 6.15 20.83 -6.99
CA HIS A 166 5.52 21.00 -8.28
C HIS A 166 4.38 22.03 -8.28
N PHE A 167 3.86 22.39 -7.11
CA PHE A 167 2.67 23.25 -7.01
C PHE A 167 2.93 24.64 -6.44
N LYS A 168 4.14 24.95 -5.97
CA LYS A 168 4.51 26.26 -5.33
C LYS A 168 3.52 26.70 -4.24
N MET A 169 2.98 25.76 -3.46
CA MET A 169 1.91 26.03 -2.51
C MET A 169 2.42 26.06 -1.06
N ASP A 170 1.83 26.91 -0.24
CA ASP A 170 2.06 26.90 1.21
C ASP A 170 1.45 25.63 1.82
N TRP A 171 2.30 24.82 2.43
CA TRP A 171 1.94 23.51 2.96
C TRP A 171 0.78 23.53 3.95
N ASN A 172 0.79 24.44 4.89
CA ASN A 172 -0.21 24.45 5.96
C ASN A 172 -1.60 24.82 5.44
N ARG A 173 -1.67 25.80 4.59
CA ARG A 173 -2.92 26.28 3.99
C ARG A 173 -3.48 25.27 2.98
N THR A 174 -2.64 24.73 2.13
CA THR A 174 -3.01 23.77 1.10
C THR A 174 -3.46 22.44 1.68
N HIS A 175 -2.92 22.05 2.83
CA HIS A 175 -3.27 20.77 3.46
C HIS A 175 -4.74 20.71 3.85
N ASP A 176 -5.27 21.75 4.48
CA ASP A 176 -6.67 21.82 4.89
C ASP A 176 -7.60 22.09 3.69
N GLU A 177 -7.22 22.94 2.76
CA GLU A 177 -7.98 23.18 1.53
C GLU A 177 -8.10 21.94 0.67
N LEU A 178 -7.01 21.19 0.43
CA LEU A 178 -7.03 19.93 -0.32
C LEU A 178 -7.81 18.84 0.41
N PHE A 179 -7.73 18.81 1.73
CA PHE A 179 -8.46 17.84 2.53
C PHE A 179 -9.98 18.05 2.45
N LEU A 180 -10.42 19.29 2.41
CA LEU A 180 -11.84 19.66 2.35
C LEU A 180 -12.39 19.70 0.92
N SER A 181 -11.54 19.80 -0.10
CA SER A 181 -11.95 19.95 -1.49
C SER A 181 -12.56 18.65 -2.03
N SER A 182 -13.77 18.75 -2.60
CA SER A 182 -14.41 17.68 -3.34
C SER A 182 -13.63 17.29 -4.60
N ASP A 183 -12.79 18.19 -5.12
CA ASP A 183 -12.01 18.04 -6.35
C ASP A 183 -10.60 17.48 -6.11
N ALA A 184 -10.21 17.32 -4.84
CA ALA A 184 -8.93 16.73 -4.49
C ALA A 184 -8.73 15.37 -5.17
N THR A 185 -7.53 15.14 -5.66
CA THR A 185 -7.15 13.83 -6.17
C THR A 185 -7.13 12.83 -5.01
N HIS A 186 -7.80 11.70 -5.20
CA HIS A 186 -7.92 10.69 -4.16
C HIS A 186 -6.72 9.75 -4.10
N CYS A 187 -6.16 9.42 -5.25
CA CYS A 187 -5.11 8.41 -5.36
C CYS A 187 -4.12 8.77 -6.46
N TYR A 188 -2.88 8.39 -6.25
CA TYR A 188 -1.83 8.51 -7.26
C TYR A 188 -1.21 7.14 -7.55
N LEU A 189 -0.86 6.95 -8.84
CA LEU A 189 0.14 6.00 -9.24
C LEU A 189 1.45 6.76 -9.30
N ASP A 190 2.44 6.33 -8.54
CA ASP A 190 3.71 7.03 -8.41
C ASP A 190 4.91 6.07 -8.42
N GLY A 191 6.09 6.63 -8.20
CA GLY A 191 7.36 5.92 -8.17
C GLY A 191 8.25 6.22 -9.36
N TYR A 192 9.41 5.58 -9.38
CA TYR A 192 10.36 5.67 -10.49
C TYR A 192 9.87 4.82 -11.66
N PHE A 193 8.99 5.39 -12.48
CA PHE A 193 8.46 4.70 -13.64
C PHE A 193 9.55 4.36 -14.66
N THR A 194 9.62 3.09 -15.07
CA THR A 194 10.15 2.75 -16.37
C THR A 194 9.17 3.22 -17.45
N ARG A 195 9.64 3.35 -18.70
CA ARG A 195 8.76 3.68 -19.84
C ARG A 195 7.57 2.70 -19.95
N ALA A 196 7.82 1.41 -19.66
CA ALA A 196 6.80 0.38 -19.70
C ALA A 196 5.77 0.55 -18.58
N SER A 197 6.22 0.73 -17.31
CA SER A 197 5.32 0.91 -16.18
C SER A 197 4.46 2.18 -16.30
N LYS A 198 5.05 3.29 -16.79
CA LYS A 198 4.30 4.52 -17.04
C LYS A 198 3.17 4.31 -18.06
N LYS A 199 3.46 3.69 -19.22
CA LYS A 199 2.44 3.38 -20.25
C LYS A 199 1.33 2.49 -19.70
N ILE A 200 1.68 1.48 -18.89
CA ILE A 200 0.69 0.60 -18.26
C ILE A 200 -0.18 1.41 -17.30
N GLY A 201 0.41 2.20 -16.41
CA GLY A 201 -0.30 3.05 -15.44
C GLY A 201 -1.27 4.01 -16.13
N GLU A 202 -0.82 4.74 -17.15
CA GLU A 202 -1.65 5.67 -17.94
C GLU A 202 -2.83 4.94 -18.61
N ARG A 203 -2.60 3.75 -19.17
CA ARG A 203 -3.66 2.93 -19.76
C ARG A 203 -4.70 2.50 -18.74
N LEU A 204 -4.25 2.05 -17.55
CA LEU A 204 -5.14 1.63 -16.46
C LEU A 204 -6.01 2.80 -15.96
N VAL A 205 -5.42 3.97 -15.75
CA VAL A 205 -6.14 5.17 -15.31
C VAL A 205 -7.17 5.60 -16.36
N ARG A 206 -6.80 5.63 -17.64
CA ARG A 206 -7.76 5.92 -18.74
C ARG A 206 -8.92 4.92 -18.76
N LYS A 207 -8.63 3.63 -18.60
CA LYS A 207 -9.66 2.58 -18.57
C LYS A 207 -10.59 2.73 -17.37
N PHE A 208 -10.07 3.14 -16.24
CA PHE A 208 -10.84 3.32 -15.00
C PHE A 208 -11.80 4.52 -15.07
N ARG A 209 -11.53 5.51 -15.93
CA ARG A 209 -12.37 6.70 -16.20
C ARG A 209 -12.78 7.47 -14.94
N ASN A 210 -11.87 7.64 -14.00
CA ASN A 210 -12.11 8.39 -12.78
C ASN A 210 -11.05 9.48 -12.60
N SER A 211 -11.45 10.74 -12.67
CA SER A 211 -10.58 11.91 -12.56
C SER A 211 -9.86 12.04 -11.21
N LYS A 212 -10.31 11.29 -10.19
CA LYS A 212 -9.70 11.27 -8.85
C LYS A 212 -8.47 10.37 -8.76
N VAL A 213 -8.15 9.62 -9.82
CA VAL A 213 -6.94 8.79 -9.91
C VAL A 213 -6.02 9.36 -10.97
N LYS A 214 -4.78 9.67 -10.60
CA LYS A 214 -3.80 10.31 -11.49
C LYS A 214 -2.46 9.58 -11.48
N VAL A 215 -1.73 9.69 -12.59
CA VAL A 215 -0.33 9.25 -12.69
C VAL A 215 0.57 10.44 -12.41
N ARG A 216 1.56 10.28 -11.53
CA ARG A 216 2.59 11.26 -11.22
C ARG A 216 3.93 10.56 -11.08
N ASN A 217 4.97 11.22 -11.53
CA ASN A 217 6.34 10.79 -11.27
C ASN A 217 6.80 11.49 -9.99
N LEU A 218 6.56 10.85 -8.85
CA LEU A 218 6.97 11.36 -7.57
C LEU A 218 8.29 10.71 -7.16
N PRO A 219 9.25 11.50 -6.65
CA PRO A 219 10.47 10.96 -6.09
C PRO A 219 10.11 10.29 -4.74
N GLY A 220 9.81 9.01 -4.77
CA GLY A 220 9.52 8.22 -3.59
C GLY A 220 10.43 7.00 -3.52
N HIS A 221 10.81 6.61 -2.32
CA HIS A 221 11.45 5.33 -2.07
C HIS A 221 10.37 4.37 -1.56
N ASP A 222 9.99 3.41 -2.39
CA ASP A 222 9.04 2.37 -2.07
C ASP A 222 9.48 1.03 -2.67
N GLU A 223 8.78 -0.04 -2.31
CA GLU A 223 9.09 -1.39 -2.77
C GLU A 223 8.96 -1.56 -4.30
N ALA A 224 8.20 -0.69 -5.00
CA ALA A 224 8.06 -0.77 -6.46
C ALA A 224 9.42 -0.61 -7.16
N ALA A 225 10.35 0.13 -6.57
CA ALA A 225 11.73 0.26 -7.04
C ALA A 225 12.49 -1.09 -7.03
N ILE A 226 12.09 -2.01 -6.17
CA ILE A 226 12.67 -3.36 -6.10
C ILE A 226 11.98 -4.29 -7.11
N TYR A 227 10.65 -4.27 -7.16
CA TYR A 227 9.86 -5.13 -8.05
C TYR A 227 10.07 -4.85 -9.54
N ARG A 228 10.51 -3.63 -9.92
CA ARG A 228 10.85 -3.32 -11.33
C ARG A 228 11.96 -4.20 -11.92
N ARG A 229 12.67 -4.96 -11.08
CA ARG A 229 13.71 -5.92 -11.50
C ARG A 229 13.14 -7.21 -12.11
N ILE A 230 11.86 -7.45 -11.93
CA ILE A 230 11.20 -8.68 -12.40
C ILE A 230 9.98 -8.39 -13.28
N ALA A 231 9.36 -7.22 -13.16
CA ALA A 231 8.18 -6.83 -13.94
C ALA A 231 8.06 -5.30 -14.02
N PRO A 232 7.28 -4.75 -14.96
CA PRO A 232 6.79 -3.38 -14.83
C PRO A 232 6.14 -3.18 -13.46
N SER A 233 6.49 -2.10 -12.75
CA SER A 233 5.99 -1.86 -11.40
C SER A 233 5.71 -0.38 -11.16
N PHE A 234 4.79 -0.09 -10.25
CA PHE A 234 4.52 1.23 -9.72
C PHE A 234 3.95 1.12 -8.30
N ALA A 235 4.11 2.18 -7.52
CA ALA A 235 3.38 2.34 -6.28
C ALA A 235 2.00 2.96 -6.57
N PHE A 236 1.01 2.58 -5.80
CA PHE A 236 -0.33 3.12 -5.87
C PHE A 236 -0.96 3.19 -4.50
N GLY A 237 -1.47 4.37 -4.16
CA GLY A 237 -2.19 4.50 -2.91
C GLY A 237 -3.05 5.73 -2.80
N PRO A 238 -3.92 5.72 -1.78
CA PRO A 238 -4.72 6.86 -1.45
C PRO A 238 -3.87 7.98 -0.86
N VAL A 239 -4.31 9.22 -1.08
CA VAL A 239 -3.70 10.38 -0.47
C VAL A 239 -4.03 10.41 1.02
N VAL A 240 -2.96 10.51 1.83
CA VAL A 240 -2.99 10.66 3.28
C VAL A 240 -2.42 12.01 3.63
N PHE A 241 -3.09 12.74 4.52
CA PHE A 241 -2.70 14.06 4.99
C PHE A 241 -2.07 13.95 6.37
N GLY A 242 -1.04 14.75 6.64
CA GLY A 242 -0.29 14.72 7.89
C GLY A 242 1.20 14.54 7.64
N GLY A 243 1.97 14.42 8.71
CA GLY A 243 3.42 14.23 8.61
C GLY A 243 3.78 12.86 8.07
N PHE A 244 4.87 12.80 7.30
CA PHE A 244 5.54 11.55 6.98
C PHE A 244 5.83 10.76 8.24
N ASP A 245 5.42 9.51 8.28
CA ASP A 245 5.73 8.56 9.34
C ASP A 245 5.49 9.17 10.73
N ARG A 246 4.38 9.88 10.90
CA ARG A 246 3.97 10.50 12.17
C ARG A 246 2.55 10.10 12.53
N PRO A 247 2.23 10.03 13.81
CA PRO A 247 0.86 9.86 14.27
C PRO A 247 0.00 11.06 13.87
N GLY A 248 -1.33 10.84 13.79
CA GLY A 248 -2.27 11.88 13.40
C GLY A 248 -2.44 12.05 11.89
N GLN A 249 -1.99 11.09 11.11
CA GLN A 249 -2.31 11.02 9.68
C GLN A 249 -3.83 10.91 9.49
N ARG A 250 -4.36 11.62 8.50
CA ARG A 250 -5.79 11.70 8.20
C ARG A 250 -6.07 11.33 6.76
N MET A 251 -7.10 10.53 6.53
CA MET A 251 -7.51 10.12 5.19
C MET A 251 -9.04 10.10 5.07
N PRO A 252 -9.62 10.79 4.08
CA PRO A 252 -11.02 10.61 3.73
C PRO A 252 -11.27 9.17 3.27
N MET A 253 -12.25 8.49 3.84
CA MET A 253 -12.60 7.10 3.46
C MET A 253 -13.04 6.97 1.99
N ALA A 254 -13.38 8.09 1.33
CA ALA A 254 -13.62 8.15 -0.10
C ALA A 254 -12.36 7.78 -0.91
N HIS A 255 -11.17 8.21 -0.45
CA HIS A 255 -9.89 7.89 -1.10
C HIS A 255 -9.64 6.37 -1.08
N MET A 256 -9.81 5.75 0.07
CA MET A 256 -9.66 4.30 0.21
C MET A 256 -10.65 3.51 -0.66
N ARG A 257 -11.90 3.97 -0.76
CA ARG A 257 -12.91 3.35 -1.63
C ARG A 257 -12.54 3.48 -3.11
N THR A 258 -12.04 4.63 -3.51
CA THR A 258 -11.57 4.86 -4.89
C THR A 258 -10.36 3.98 -5.19
N ALA A 259 -9.40 3.90 -4.26
CA ALA A 259 -8.24 3.01 -4.38
C ALA A 259 -8.65 1.55 -4.55
N PHE A 260 -9.55 1.04 -3.72
CA PHE A 260 -10.03 -0.33 -3.83
C PHE A 260 -10.69 -0.62 -5.18
N ARG A 261 -11.56 0.29 -5.66
CA ARG A 261 -12.21 0.13 -6.97
C ARG A 261 -11.21 0.13 -8.12
N PHE A 262 -10.20 1.00 -8.06
CA PHE A 262 -9.14 1.04 -9.07
C PHE A 262 -8.34 -0.27 -9.07
N LEU A 263 -7.83 -0.69 -7.93
CA LEU A 263 -7.06 -1.93 -7.80
C LEU A 263 -7.85 -3.17 -8.26
N ARG A 264 -9.17 -3.18 -8.02
CA ARG A 264 -10.09 -4.23 -8.50
C ARG A 264 -10.33 -4.17 -10.02
N SER A 265 -9.94 -3.12 -10.69
CA SER A 265 -10.10 -2.96 -12.15
C SER A 265 -8.87 -3.41 -12.94
N ILE A 266 -7.75 -3.58 -12.24
CA ILE A 266 -6.54 -4.14 -12.79
C ILE A 266 -6.71 -5.64 -13.04
#